data_bfff82ca6328b177a8a692e49018b588
#
_entry.id   bfff82ca6328b177a8a692e49018b588
#
_cell.length_a   1.000
_cell.length_b   1.000
_cell.length_c   1.000
_cell.angle_alpha   90.00
_cell.angle_beta   90.00
_cell.angle_gamma   90.00
#
_symmetry.space_group_name_H-M   'P 1'
#
loop_
_entity.id
_entity.type
_entity.pdbx_description
1 polymer ?
#
loop_
_entity_poly.entity_id
_entity_poly.type
_entity_poly.pdbx_seq_one_letter_code
_entity_poly.pdbx_strand_id
1 'polypeptide(L)'
;MYKRLEIVSYSDFDNYEVEYQKRFDSLATIKTGLTINPVSKREQRRLADKHQLFYVLLPNHVMDIEKIYKNSQLLSNFDLSSVQMQKLFYLQIIDEIQSTNDMEGVKSTRKEIKEAYNSLDKNKRFSGIVSMYHSILKNEFEKIDSLSKFRNIYDQLFLDEMSEDEKPDGELFRKKVIYVGDGNSYVHQGNSSEFSINEDLTKLIIFMNNPEIPLIIKSIITYYFFEYVHPFYDGNGRMGRFLMSSYLSRKLDFLTGLSLSESVLQNKSKYEEGFSITSHPKNRGDLTPFVGTMLEIILNAQENMKTKLGKLKSQLDRVWILIDGLDLTGPQKELLFILSQDKLFDVLHTGVSNKELTEAFGGKYKRTRIDSTLKTLEGMGLVTKVKSSPVIYEVSSNLIKDI
;
A
#
# COMPACT_ATOMS: atom_id res chain seq x y z
N MET A 1 -3.70 28.80 -11.74
CA MET A 1 -3.35 27.88 -10.64
C MET A 1 -4.57 27.78 -9.72
N TYR A 2 -4.98 26.59 -9.29
CA TYR A 2 -6.09 26.38 -8.36
C TYR A 2 -5.70 26.90 -6.96
N LYS A 3 -6.34 27.96 -6.47
CA LYS A 3 -6.05 28.52 -5.15
C LYS A 3 -6.98 27.86 -4.13
N ARG A 4 -6.50 27.54 -2.94
CA ARG A 4 -7.33 27.07 -1.82
C ARG A 4 -8.37 28.15 -1.45
N LEU A 5 -9.60 27.75 -1.12
CA LEU A 5 -10.66 28.68 -0.73
C LEU A 5 -10.27 29.49 0.51
N GLU A 6 -9.56 28.90 1.44
CA GLU A 6 -8.96 29.59 2.57
C GLU A 6 -8.10 30.79 2.12
N ILE A 7 -7.25 30.62 1.09
CA ILE A 7 -6.41 31.72 0.57
C ILE A 7 -7.30 32.78 -0.10
N VAL A 8 -8.33 32.37 -0.86
CA VAL A 8 -9.29 33.31 -1.45
C VAL A 8 -9.97 34.14 -0.38
N SER A 9 -10.38 33.52 0.74
CA SER A 9 -11.05 34.24 1.84
C SER A 9 -10.22 35.34 2.50
N TYR A 10 -8.89 35.27 2.41
CA TYR A 10 -7.99 36.31 2.92
C TYR A 10 -7.59 37.32 1.87
N SER A 11 -7.45 36.88 0.60
CA SER A 11 -6.97 37.75 -0.49
C SER A 11 -8.10 38.50 -1.21
N ASP A 12 -9.32 37.97 -1.18
CA ASP A 12 -10.49 38.48 -1.90
C ASP A 12 -11.80 38.05 -1.20
N PHE A 13 -12.04 38.63 -0.03
CA PHE A 13 -13.14 38.23 0.84
C PHE A 13 -14.51 38.41 0.17
N ASP A 14 -14.69 39.47 -0.61
CA ASP A 14 -15.96 39.78 -1.27
C ASP A 14 -16.33 38.73 -2.33
N ASN A 15 -15.34 38.12 -2.98
CA ASN A 15 -15.53 37.09 -3.98
C ASN A 15 -15.46 35.64 -3.41
N TYR A 16 -15.19 35.47 -2.13
CA TYR A 16 -15.03 34.13 -1.52
C TYR A 16 -16.26 33.23 -1.69
N GLU A 17 -17.45 33.77 -1.40
CA GLU A 17 -18.71 33.02 -1.54
C GLU A 17 -18.99 32.70 -3.02
N VAL A 18 -18.79 33.65 -3.90
CA VAL A 18 -18.96 33.48 -5.35
C VAL A 18 -18.01 32.39 -5.89
N GLU A 19 -16.76 32.42 -5.46
CA GLU A 19 -15.77 31.41 -5.87
C GLU A 19 -16.12 30.02 -5.34
N TYR A 20 -16.59 29.91 -4.08
CA TYR A 20 -17.07 28.64 -3.53
C TYR A 20 -18.25 28.10 -4.36
N GLN A 21 -19.30 28.89 -4.61
CA GLN A 21 -20.46 28.45 -5.40
C GLN A 21 -20.07 28.06 -6.82
N LYS A 22 -19.21 28.86 -7.46
CA LYS A 22 -18.69 28.57 -8.80
C LYS A 22 -18.00 27.21 -8.87
N ARG A 23 -17.21 26.85 -7.85
CA ARG A 23 -16.56 25.52 -7.77
C ARG A 23 -17.55 24.43 -7.49
N PHE A 24 -18.39 24.63 -6.47
CA PHE A 24 -19.33 23.63 -5.99
C PHE A 24 -20.38 23.29 -7.05
N ASP A 25 -20.83 24.26 -7.84
CA ASP A 25 -21.86 24.08 -8.88
C ASP A 25 -21.29 23.86 -10.29
N SER A 26 -19.98 23.78 -10.43
CA SER A 26 -19.35 23.48 -11.71
C SER A 26 -19.74 22.08 -12.20
N LEU A 27 -19.94 21.95 -13.53
CA LEU A 27 -20.13 20.65 -14.19
C LEU A 27 -18.92 19.72 -14.05
N ALA A 28 -17.74 20.27 -13.77
CA ALA A 28 -16.51 19.48 -13.51
C ALA A 28 -16.41 19.02 -12.04
N THR A 29 -17.43 19.26 -11.22
CA THR A 29 -17.39 18.95 -9.78
C THR A 29 -18.12 17.65 -9.46
N ILE A 30 -17.42 16.75 -8.81
CA ILE A 30 -17.98 15.55 -8.21
C ILE A 30 -18.44 15.90 -6.80
N LYS A 31 -19.76 15.90 -6.58
CA LYS A 31 -20.40 16.04 -5.26
C LYS A 31 -20.53 14.66 -4.65
N THR A 32 -19.90 14.44 -3.49
CA THR A 32 -19.73 13.08 -2.95
C THR A 32 -20.94 12.56 -2.17
N GLY A 33 -21.81 13.44 -1.70
CA GLY A 33 -22.85 13.11 -0.71
C GLY A 33 -22.32 12.89 0.73
N LEU A 34 -21.00 12.84 0.90
CA LEU A 34 -20.34 12.75 2.21
C LEU A 34 -20.23 14.15 2.82
N THR A 35 -20.37 14.25 4.13
CA THR A 35 -20.32 15.53 4.84
C THR A 35 -19.31 15.50 5.97
N ILE A 36 -18.61 16.61 6.17
CA ILE A 36 -17.68 16.80 7.29
C ILE A 36 -18.08 18.01 8.13
N ASN A 37 -17.72 17.97 9.40
CA ASN A 37 -17.66 19.13 10.27
C ASN A 37 -16.21 19.62 10.30
N PRO A 38 -15.92 20.85 9.88
CA PRO A 38 -14.56 21.37 9.89
C PRO A 38 -13.95 21.36 11.29
N VAL A 39 -12.62 21.27 11.37
CA VAL A 39 -11.90 21.34 12.62
C VAL A 39 -11.33 22.74 12.83
N SER A 40 -11.70 23.38 13.93
CA SER A 40 -11.09 24.63 14.35
C SER A 40 -9.82 24.34 15.15
N LYS A 41 -8.66 24.64 14.58
CA LYS A 41 -7.37 24.54 15.31
C LYS A 41 -7.31 25.44 16.53
N ARG A 42 -8.00 26.59 16.50
CA ARG A 42 -8.06 27.53 17.63
C ARG A 42 -8.89 26.99 18.78
N GLU A 43 -10.05 26.37 18.47
CA GLU A 43 -10.98 25.85 19.47
C GLU A 43 -10.72 24.38 19.81
N GLN A 44 -9.79 23.75 19.12
CA GLN A 44 -9.42 22.34 19.30
C GLN A 44 -10.62 21.39 19.25
N ARG A 45 -11.58 21.67 18.35
CA ARG A 45 -12.80 20.86 18.19
C ARG A 45 -13.38 20.96 16.78
N ARG A 46 -14.27 20.03 16.46
CA ARG A 46 -15.16 20.13 15.28
C ARG A 46 -16.17 21.26 15.48
N LEU A 47 -16.39 22.02 14.42
CA LEU A 47 -17.45 23.05 14.37
C LEU A 47 -18.81 22.39 14.11
N ALA A 48 -19.89 23.12 14.43
CA ALA A 48 -21.26 22.64 14.20
C ALA A 48 -21.64 22.62 12.71
N ASP A 49 -21.06 23.52 11.92
CA ASP A 49 -21.34 23.63 10.49
C ASP A 49 -20.93 22.35 9.74
N LYS A 50 -21.83 21.86 8.89
CA LYS A 50 -21.55 20.72 8.01
C LYS A 50 -21.31 21.19 6.59
N HIS A 51 -20.25 20.68 5.98
CA HIS A 51 -19.96 20.91 4.56
C HIS A 51 -19.92 19.59 3.80
N GLN A 52 -20.57 19.57 2.64
CA GLN A 52 -20.46 18.43 1.74
C GLN A 52 -19.08 18.42 1.12
N LEU A 53 -18.44 17.25 1.13
CA LEU A 53 -17.20 17.02 0.41
C LEU A 53 -17.44 17.07 -1.10
N PHE A 54 -16.57 17.79 -1.80
CA PHE A 54 -16.60 17.87 -3.25
C PHE A 54 -15.18 17.89 -3.83
N TYR A 55 -15.06 17.48 -5.08
CA TYR A 55 -13.82 17.47 -5.83
C TYR A 55 -14.02 18.11 -7.19
N VAL A 56 -13.22 19.11 -7.52
CA VAL A 56 -13.19 19.75 -8.84
C VAL A 56 -12.18 19.04 -9.73
N LEU A 57 -12.62 18.49 -10.83
CA LEU A 57 -11.74 17.84 -11.81
C LEU A 57 -10.89 18.88 -12.54
N LEU A 58 -9.59 18.89 -12.27
CA LEU A 58 -8.64 19.81 -12.89
C LEU A 58 -7.92 19.16 -14.07
N PRO A 59 -7.54 19.91 -15.13
CA PRO A 59 -6.81 19.37 -16.27
C PRO A 59 -5.50 18.64 -15.89
N ASN A 60 -4.73 19.19 -14.95
CA ASN A 60 -3.51 18.53 -14.46
C ASN A 60 -3.80 17.22 -13.74
N HIS A 61 -4.90 17.11 -12.99
CA HIS A 61 -5.29 15.85 -12.34
C HIS A 61 -5.71 14.79 -13.37
N VAL A 62 -6.35 15.20 -14.48
CA VAL A 62 -6.66 14.27 -15.59
C VAL A 62 -5.37 13.72 -16.19
N MET A 63 -4.38 14.58 -16.43
CA MET A 63 -3.07 14.15 -16.96
C MET A 63 -2.33 13.22 -15.98
N ASP A 64 -2.42 13.49 -14.67
CA ASP A 64 -1.80 12.64 -13.66
C ASP A 64 -2.48 11.27 -13.59
N ILE A 65 -3.81 11.22 -13.67
CA ILE A 65 -4.58 9.97 -13.75
C ILE A 65 -4.19 9.18 -15.01
N GLU A 66 -4.06 9.84 -16.17
CA GLU A 66 -3.60 9.20 -17.41
C GLU A 66 -2.19 8.59 -17.25
N LYS A 67 -1.26 9.32 -16.63
CA LYS A 67 0.08 8.81 -16.33
C LYS A 67 0.04 7.62 -15.38
N ILE A 68 -0.81 7.64 -14.34
CA ILE A 68 -0.97 6.53 -13.42
C ILE A 68 -1.40 5.26 -14.16
N TYR A 69 -2.38 5.35 -15.07
CA TYR A 69 -2.80 4.20 -15.87
C TYR A 69 -1.70 3.69 -16.80
N LYS A 70 -0.96 4.59 -17.48
CA LYS A 70 0.17 4.21 -18.33
C LYS A 70 1.27 3.52 -17.54
N ASN A 71 1.64 4.07 -16.38
CA ASN A 71 2.63 3.47 -15.50
C ASN A 71 2.17 2.10 -14.99
N SER A 72 0.91 1.97 -14.60
CA SER A 72 0.33 0.69 -14.17
C SER A 72 0.43 -0.39 -15.24
N GLN A 73 0.16 -0.05 -16.51
CA GLN A 73 0.35 -0.98 -17.63
C GLN A 73 1.82 -1.40 -17.80
N LEU A 74 2.77 -0.47 -17.63
CA LEU A 74 4.19 -0.78 -17.69
C LEU A 74 4.63 -1.69 -16.54
N LEU A 75 4.15 -1.43 -15.33
CA LEU A 75 4.44 -2.24 -14.14
C LEU A 75 3.84 -3.64 -14.25
N SER A 76 2.60 -3.76 -14.73
CA SER A 76 1.91 -5.05 -14.92
C SER A 76 2.57 -5.94 -15.97
N ASN A 77 3.19 -5.35 -16.99
CA ASN A 77 3.82 -6.04 -18.10
C ASN A 77 5.36 -6.12 -17.96
N PHE A 78 5.89 -5.86 -16.76
CA PHE A 78 7.32 -5.93 -16.56
C PHE A 78 7.81 -7.38 -16.68
N ASP A 79 8.83 -7.57 -17.51
CA ASP A 79 9.35 -8.92 -17.86
C ASP A 79 10.19 -9.49 -16.71
N LEU A 80 9.53 -10.21 -15.82
CA LEU A 80 10.11 -11.02 -14.76
C LEU A 80 9.50 -12.43 -14.78
N SER A 81 10.31 -13.44 -14.46
CA SER A 81 9.78 -14.79 -14.26
C SER A 81 8.81 -14.84 -13.08
N SER A 82 7.95 -15.87 -13.04
CA SER A 82 7.00 -16.05 -11.93
C SER A 82 7.68 -16.11 -10.56
N VAL A 83 8.86 -16.73 -10.47
CA VAL A 83 9.65 -16.82 -9.23
C VAL A 83 10.16 -15.45 -8.80
N GLN A 84 10.69 -14.66 -9.75
CA GLN A 84 11.16 -13.31 -9.50
C GLN A 84 10.01 -12.41 -9.01
N MET A 85 8.86 -12.52 -9.67
CA MET A 85 7.68 -11.73 -9.31
C MET A 85 7.15 -12.09 -7.92
N GLN A 86 7.10 -13.38 -7.57
CA GLN A 86 6.72 -13.80 -6.21
C GLN A 86 7.65 -13.23 -5.14
N LYS A 87 8.97 -13.26 -5.38
CA LYS A 87 9.95 -12.68 -4.45
C LYS A 87 9.82 -11.16 -4.35
N LEU A 88 9.60 -10.48 -5.46
CA LEU A 88 9.37 -9.05 -5.47
C LEU A 88 8.12 -8.70 -4.64
N PHE A 89 7.01 -9.40 -4.85
CA PHE A 89 5.80 -9.19 -4.05
C PHE A 89 6.02 -9.44 -2.57
N TYR A 90 6.75 -10.50 -2.23
CA TYR A 90 7.13 -10.78 -0.84
C TYR A 90 7.87 -9.59 -0.19
N LEU A 91 8.88 -9.06 -0.88
CA LEU A 91 9.64 -7.91 -0.39
C LEU A 91 8.77 -6.64 -0.30
N GLN A 92 7.90 -6.42 -1.30
CA GLN A 92 7.00 -5.28 -1.30
C GLN A 92 5.97 -5.33 -0.16
N ILE A 93 5.43 -6.50 0.18
CA ILE A 93 4.56 -6.66 1.35
C ILE A 93 5.29 -6.28 2.64
N ILE A 94 6.54 -6.70 2.78
CA ILE A 94 7.34 -6.35 3.97
C ILE A 94 7.59 -4.85 4.03
N ASP A 95 7.96 -4.22 2.91
CA ASP A 95 8.21 -2.78 2.83
C ASP A 95 6.95 -1.98 3.11
N GLU A 96 5.81 -2.40 2.57
CA GLU A 96 4.50 -1.78 2.76
C GLU A 96 4.05 -1.84 4.23
N ILE A 97 4.17 -3.03 4.88
CA ILE A 97 3.82 -3.21 6.29
C ILE A 97 4.77 -2.42 7.20
N GLN A 98 6.08 -2.43 6.92
CA GLN A 98 7.05 -1.64 7.68
C GLN A 98 6.70 -0.14 7.59
N SER A 99 6.48 0.36 6.37
CA SER A 99 6.19 1.77 6.13
C SER A 99 4.89 2.22 6.77
N THR A 100 3.83 1.38 6.73
CA THR A 100 2.55 1.74 7.37
C THR A 100 2.67 1.74 8.90
N ASN A 101 3.50 0.86 9.48
CA ASN A 101 3.80 0.86 10.92
C ASN A 101 4.61 2.10 11.32
N ASP A 102 5.64 2.45 10.54
CA ASP A 102 6.49 3.62 10.79
C ASP A 102 5.67 4.94 10.74
N MET A 103 4.67 5.03 9.85
CA MET A 103 3.74 6.16 9.80
C MET A 103 2.99 6.38 11.12
N GLU A 104 2.58 5.29 11.78
CA GLU A 104 1.81 5.32 13.04
C GLU A 104 2.71 5.22 14.28
N GLY A 105 4.03 5.19 14.12
CA GLY A 105 4.97 5.03 15.23
C GLY A 105 4.95 3.65 15.88
N VAL A 106 4.37 2.65 15.21
CA VAL A 106 4.35 1.26 15.66
C VAL A 106 5.73 0.65 15.44
N LYS A 107 6.41 0.32 16.54
CA LYS A 107 7.74 -0.31 16.48
C LYS A 107 7.64 -1.69 15.85
N SER A 108 8.26 -1.86 14.71
CA SER A 108 8.37 -3.13 14.00
C SER A 108 9.73 -3.25 13.30
N THR A 109 10.18 -4.46 13.10
CA THR A 109 11.40 -4.74 12.34
C THR A 109 11.06 -5.58 11.10
N ARG A 110 11.82 -5.38 10.03
CA ARG A 110 11.69 -6.23 8.84
C ARG A 110 11.82 -7.72 9.16
N LYS A 111 12.65 -8.07 10.16
CA LYS A 111 12.82 -9.45 10.61
C LYS A 111 11.53 -10.02 11.22
N GLU A 112 10.86 -9.29 12.10
CA GLU A 112 9.57 -9.73 12.69
C GLU A 112 8.50 -9.94 11.60
N ILE A 113 8.37 -8.99 10.66
CA ILE A 113 7.40 -9.09 9.56
C ILE A 113 7.71 -10.31 8.66
N LYS A 114 9.00 -10.55 8.36
CA LYS A 114 9.44 -11.74 7.61
C LYS A 114 9.16 -13.04 8.35
N GLU A 115 9.41 -13.08 9.65
CA GLU A 115 9.10 -14.25 10.47
C GLU A 115 7.60 -14.51 10.51
N ALA A 116 6.76 -13.48 10.57
CA ALA A 116 5.31 -13.59 10.46
C ALA A 116 4.88 -14.13 9.10
N TYR A 117 5.48 -13.63 8.01
CA TYR A 117 5.20 -14.10 6.65
C TYR A 117 5.54 -15.58 6.44
N ASN A 118 6.68 -16.03 6.96
CA ASN A 118 7.17 -17.40 6.79
C ASN A 118 6.61 -18.40 7.81
N SER A 119 5.88 -17.91 8.82
CA SER A 119 5.35 -18.74 9.90
C SER A 119 3.98 -19.30 9.54
N LEU A 120 3.75 -20.55 9.93
CA LEU A 120 2.42 -21.15 9.98
C LEU A 120 1.67 -20.78 11.27
N ASP A 121 2.35 -20.16 12.23
CA ASP A 121 1.78 -19.75 13.53
C ASP A 121 1.03 -18.43 13.38
N LYS A 122 -0.29 -18.49 13.44
CA LYS A 122 -1.19 -17.35 13.35
C LYS A 122 -1.17 -16.44 14.59
N ASN A 123 -0.52 -16.86 15.67
CA ASN A 123 -0.44 -16.08 16.91
C ASN A 123 0.81 -15.19 16.97
N LYS A 124 1.63 -15.17 15.92
CA LYS A 124 2.76 -14.24 15.86
C LYS A 124 2.27 -12.83 15.60
N ARG A 125 2.91 -11.88 16.26
CA ARG A 125 2.69 -10.45 15.98
C ARG A 125 2.83 -10.18 14.48
N PHE A 126 1.98 -9.36 13.91
CA PHE A 126 1.87 -9.03 12.48
C PHE A 126 1.38 -10.18 11.57
N SER A 127 0.98 -11.33 12.09
CA SER A 127 0.48 -12.42 11.24
C SER A 127 -0.83 -12.05 10.54
N GLY A 128 -1.70 -11.30 11.21
CA GLY A 128 -2.96 -10.81 10.65
C GLY A 128 -2.74 -9.89 9.45
N ILE A 129 -1.98 -8.82 9.63
CA ILE A 129 -1.71 -7.84 8.56
C ILE A 129 -0.96 -8.49 7.38
N VAL A 130 0.02 -9.37 7.65
CA VAL A 130 0.73 -10.14 6.62
C VAL A 130 -0.23 -11.01 5.82
N SER A 131 -1.12 -11.75 6.51
CA SER A 131 -2.12 -12.61 5.86
C SER A 131 -3.07 -11.80 4.96
N MET A 132 -3.49 -10.63 5.43
CA MET A 132 -4.37 -9.75 4.69
C MET A 132 -3.72 -9.17 3.44
N TYR A 133 -2.44 -8.73 3.52
CA TYR A 133 -1.70 -8.32 2.33
C TYR A 133 -1.44 -9.48 1.36
N HIS A 134 -1.20 -10.68 1.87
CA HIS A 134 -1.06 -11.87 1.04
C HIS A 134 -2.37 -12.27 0.33
N SER A 135 -3.53 -12.05 0.95
CA SER A 135 -4.84 -12.29 0.32
C SER A 135 -5.09 -11.39 -0.90
N ILE A 136 -4.51 -10.17 -0.90
CA ILE A 136 -4.57 -9.27 -2.07
C ILE A 136 -3.95 -9.96 -3.30
N LEU A 137 -2.76 -10.58 -3.14
CA LEU A 137 -2.09 -11.28 -4.25
C LEU A 137 -2.90 -12.47 -4.79
N LYS A 138 -3.70 -13.10 -3.93
CA LYS A 138 -4.58 -14.20 -4.31
C LYS A 138 -5.93 -13.74 -4.86
N ASN A 139 -6.16 -12.42 -4.89
CA ASN A 139 -7.44 -11.82 -5.29
C ASN A 139 -8.64 -12.30 -4.45
N GLU A 140 -8.38 -12.61 -3.16
CA GLU A 140 -9.37 -13.15 -2.22
C GLU A 140 -10.12 -12.06 -1.42
N PHE A 141 -9.82 -10.78 -1.69
CA PHE A 141 -10.44 -9.67 -0.98
C PHE A 141 -11.88 -9.44 -1.42
N GLU A 142 -12.80 -9.47 -0.47
CA GLU A 142 -14.23 -9.28 -0.72
C GLU A 142 -14.60 -7.80 -0.89
N LYS A 143 -15.70 -7.56 -1.62
CA LYS A 143 -16.31 -6.23 -1.72
C LYS A 143 -16.82 -5.78 -0.36
N ILE A 144 -16.56 -4.53 0.02
CA ILE A 144 -17.10 -3.92 1.23
C ILE A 144 -18.47 -3.35 0.90
N ASP A 145 -19.53 -3.99 1.42
CA ASP A 145 -20.94 -3.66 1.21
C ASP A 145 -21.75 -3.55 2.50
N SER A 146 -21.11 -3.76 3.65
CA SER A 146 -21.74 -3.69 4.97
C SER A 146 -20.76 -3.16 6.02
N LEU A 147 -21.28 -2.63 7.12
CA LEU A 147 -20.50 -2.15 8.26
C LEU A 147 -19.69 -3.28 8.91
N SER A 148 -20.26 -4.48 8.99
CA SER A 148 -19.57 -5.65 9.54
C SER A 148 -18.32 -6.04 8.74
N LYS A 149 -18.25 -5.74 7.45
CA LYS A 149 -17.05 -5.97 6.64
C LYS A 149 -15.88 -5.09 7.09
N PHE A 150 -16.12 -3.83 7.46
CA PHE A 150 -15.09 -2.99 8.05
C PHE A 150 -14.57 -3.58 9.35
N ARG A 151 -15.48 -4.04 10.23
CA ARG A 151 -15.10 -4.67 11.49
C ARG A 151 -14.32 -5.97 11.25
N ASN A 152 -14.76 -6.82 10.35
CA ASN A 152 -14.08 -8.07 10.04
C ASN A 152 -12.66 -7.84 9.48
N ILE A 153 -12.48 -6.84 8.61
CA ILE A 153 -11.16 -6.47 8.08
C ILE A 153 -10.26 -5.98 9.22
N TYR A 154 -10.78 -5.12 10.09
CA TYR A 154 -10.04 -4.62 11.25
C TYR A 154 -9.58 -5.75 12.16
N ASP A 155 -10.48 -6.66 12.51
CA ASP A 155 -10.17 -7.81 13.37
C ASP A 155 -9.11 -8.72 12.72
N GLN A 156 -9.19 -8.96 11.42
CA GLN A 156 -8.19 -9.75 10.70
C GLN A 156 -6.83 -9.07 10.63
N LEU A 157 -6.79 -7.73 10.55
CA LEU A 157 -5.53 -6.98 10.48
C LEU A 157 -4.81 -6.92 11.83
N PHE A 158 -5.54 -6.72 12.94
CA PHE A 158 -4.95 -6.20 14.16
C PHE A 158 -5.29 -6.93 15.45
N LEU A 159 -6.21 -7.91 15.45
CA LEU A 159 -6.68 -8.54 16.69
C LEU A 159 -5.52 -9.13 17.53
N ASP A 160 -4.46 -9.59 16.84
CA ASP A 160 -3.27 -10.18 17.47
C ASP A 160 -2.30 -9.13 18.06
N GLU A 161 -2.52 -7.83 17.76
CA GLU A 161 -1.63 -6.74 18.15
C GLU A 161 -2.24 -5.82 19.22
N MET A 162 -3.58 -5.74 19.29
CA MET A 162 -4.30 -4.79 20.12
C MET A 162 -4.38 -5.23 21.57
N SER A 163 -4.08 -4.30 22.48
CA SER A 163 -4.41 -4.46 23.90
C SER A 163 -5.93 -4.43 24.12
N GLU A 164 -6.41 -4.91 25.27
CA GLU A 164 -7.85 -4.93 25.58
C GLU A 164 -8.46 -3.52 25.57
N ASP A 165 -7.71 -2.49 25.98
CA ASP A 165 -8.16 -1.10 26.02
C ASP A 165 -8.27 -0.44 24.61
N GLU A 166 -7.60 -1.01 23.62
CA GLU A 166 -7.62 -0.53 22.23
C GLU A 166 -8.70 -1.22 21.41
N LYS A 167 -9.26 -2.32 21.90
CA LYS A 167 -10.33 -3.03 21.21
C LYS A 167 -11.61 -2.22 21.17
N PRO A 168 -12.37 -2.28 20.07
CA PRO A 168 -13.67 -1.62 19.99
C PRO A 168 -14.62 -2.12 21.07
N ASP A 169 -15.22 -1.19 21.82
CA ASP A 169 -16.14 -1.44 22.95
C ASP A 169 -17.62 -1.32 22.56
N GLY A 170 -17.92 -1.03 21.28
CA GLY A 170 -19.25 -1.02 20.71
C GLY A 170 -19.64 -2.35 20.07
N GLU A 171 -20.77 -2.39 19.37
CA GLU A 171 -21.19 -3.56 18.61
C GLU A 171 -20.22 -3.85 17.45
N LEU A 172 -19.87 -2.81 16.68
CA LEU A 172 -18.92 -2.90 15.56
C LEU A 172 -17.70 -2.00 15.77
N PHE A 173 -17.88 -0.81 16.34
CA PHE A 173 -16.87 0.24 16.43
C PHE A 173 -16.70 0.74 17.86
N ARG A 174 -15.87 1.76 18.05
CA ARG A 174 -15.71 2.42 19.35
C ARG A 174 -16.94 3.24 19.74
N LYS A 175 -17.21 3.35 21.03
CA LYS A 175 -18.29 4.18 21.59
C LYS A 175 -17.85 5.60 21.92
N LYS A 176 -16.59 5.77 22.36
CA LYS A 176 -16.08 7.05 22.85
C LYS A 176 -15.44 7.87 21.73
N VAL A 177 -15.50 9.20 21.87
CA VAL A 177 -14.77 10.12 20.99
C VAL A 177 -13.26 9.93 21.15
N ILE A 178 -12.52 10.09 20.06
CA ILE A 178 -11.06 10.12 20.08
C ILE A 178 -10.53 11.38 19.40
N TYR A 179 -9.32 11.73 19.79
CA TYR A 179 -8.60 12.90 19.28
C TYR A 179 -7.27 12.44 18.72
N VAL A 180 -6.97 12.89 17.50
CA VAL A 180 -5.71 12.60 16.81
C VAL A 180 -4.82 13.83 16.93
N GLY A 181 -3.58 13.66 17.38
CA GLY A 181 -2.63 14.77 17.56
C GLY A 181 -1.34 14.29 18.24
N ASP A 182 -0.48 15.25 18.55
CA ASP A 182 0.83 15.02 19.19
C ASP A 182 0.78 15.07 20.74
N GLY A 183 -0.42 15.06 21.32
CA GLY A 183 -0.62 15.20 22.77
C GLY A 183 -0.67 16.64 23.26
N ASN A 184 -0.12 17.61 22.53
CA ASN A 184 -0.16 19.04 22.86
C ASN A 184 -1.21 19.79 22.05
N SER A 185 -1.51 19.31 20.85
CA SER A 185 -2.55 19.89 19.98
C SER A 185 -3.30 18.78 19.24
N TYR A 186 -4.62 18.97 19.10
CA TYR A 186 -5.44 18.06 18.32
C TYR A 186 -5.47 18.52 16.86
N VAL A 187 -5.09 17.63 15.96
CA VAL A 187 -5.13 17.84 14.52
C VAL A 187 -6.48 17.44 13.96
N HIS A 188 -7.10 16.42 14.56
CA HIS A 188 -8.38 15.88 14.14
C HIS A 188 -9.14 15.27 15.33
N GLN A 189 -10.47 15.28 15.23
CA GLN A 189 -11.38 14.60 16.14
C GLN A 189 -12.20 13.59 15.35
N GLY A 190 -12.16 12.32 15.72
CA GLY A 190 -13.00 11.27 15.14
C GLY A 190 -14.50 11.47 15.46
N ASN A 191 -15.38 10.69 14.87
CA ASN A 191 -16.81 10.72 15.18
C ASN A 191 -17.05 10.49 16.68
N SER A 192 -18.08 11.13 17.23
CA SER A 192 -18.29 11.19 18.68
C SER A 192 -18.89 9.93 19.30
N SER A 193 -19.49 9.06 18.49
CA SER A 193 -20.22 7.88 18.97
C SER A 193 -20.29 6.81 17.87
N GLU A 194 -20.52 5.56 18.26
CA GLU A 194 -20.74 4.46 17.32
C GLU A 194 -21.93 4.74 16.38
N PHE A 195 -22.99 5.39 16.87
CA PHE A 195 -24.12 5.79 16.02
C PHE A 195 -23.67 6.68 14.87
N SER A 196 -22.89 7.73 15.16
CA SER A 196 -22.39 8.64 14.11
C SER A 196 -21.37 7.97 13.18
N ILE A 197 -20.59 7.01 13.69
CA ILE A 197 -19.69 6.18 12.88
C ILE A 197 -20.51 5.34 11.89
N ASN A 198 -21.56 4.66 12.37
CA ASN A 198 -22.43 3.82 11.54
C ASN A 198 -23.11 4.62 10.43
N GLU A 199 -23.65 5.82 10.74
CA GLU A 199 -24.26 6.70 9.74
C GLU A 199 -23.28 7.08 8.65
N ASP A 200 -22.08 7.54 9.02
CA ASP A 200 -21.10 8.05 8.05
C ASP A 200 -20.44 6.92 7.25
N LEU A 201 -20.14 5.77 7.87
CA LEU A 201 -19.64 4.62 7.14
C LEU A 201 -20.69 4.00 6.20
N THR A 202 -21.99 4.08 6.55
CA THR A 202 -23.04 3.68 5.63
C THR A 202 -23.07 4.54 4.36
N LYS A 203 -22.92 5.86 4.52
CA LYS A 203 -22.78 6.77 3.37
C LYS A 203 -21.51 6.48 2.57
N LEU A 204 -20.42 6.18 3.28
CA LEU A 204 -19.16 5.80 2.63
C LEU A 204 -19.30 4.52 1.80
N ILE A 205 -20.00 3.50 2.28
CA ILE A 205 -20.29 2.27 1.53
C ILE A 205 -21.04 2.59 0.23
N ILE A 206 -22.04 3.46 0.28
CA ILE A 206 -22.78 3.89 -0.93
C ILE A 206 -21.83 4.59 -1.91
N PHE A 207 -21.01 5.53 -1.43
CA PHE A 207 -20.07 6.27 -2.26
C PHE A 207 -19.01 5.35 -2.89
N MET A 208 -18.36 4.51 -2.11
CA MET A 208 -17.27 3.65 -2.59
C MET A 208 -17.74 2.57 -3.59
N ASN A 209 -19.03 2.24 -3.56
CA ASN A 209 -19.63 1.29 -4.50
C ASN A 209 -20.32 1.97 -5.70
N ASN A 210 -20.33 3.28 -5.79
CA ASN A 210 -20.90 4.00 -6.94
C ASN A 210 -20.05 3.78 -8.20
N PRO A 211 -20.58 3.17 -9.29
CA PRO A 211 -19.83 2.92 -10.51
C PRO A 211 -19.54 4.19 -11.33
N GLU A 212 -20.25 5.29 -11.11
CA GLU A 212 -20.11 6.53 -11.86
C GLU A 212 -18.89 7.35 -11.44
N ILE A 213 -18.31 7.06 -10.27
CA ILE A 213 -17.13 7.78 -9.78
C ILE A 213 -15.85 7.10 -10.30
N PRO A 214 -14.93 7.86 -10.95
CA PRO A 214 -13.66 7.31 -11.43
C PRO A 214 -12.88 6.62 -10.32
N LEU A 215 -12.33 5.45 -10.60
CA LEU A 215 -11.82 4.53 -9.57
C LEU A 215 -10.71 5.15 -8.68
N ILE A 216 -9.76 5.89 -9.25
CA ILE A 216 -8.65 6.49 -8.50
C ILE A 216 -9.20 7.59 -7.57
N ILE A 217 -10.04 8.47 -8.09
CA ILE A 217 -10.68 9.54 -7.32
C ILE A 217 -11.52 8.96 -6.19
N LYS A 218 -12.30 7.91 -6.49
CA LYS A 218 -13.12 7.21 -5.51
C LYS A 218 -12.28 6.60 -4.37
N SER A 219 -11.16 5.97 -4.70
CA SER A 219 -10.27 5.38 -3.69
C SER A 219 -9.67 6.45 -2.76
N ILE A 220 -9.23 7.57 -3.32
CA ILE A 220 -8.65 8.68 -2.56
C ILE A 220 -9.70 9.32 -1.62
N ILE A 221 -10.91 9.57 -2.13
CA ILE A 221 -12.00 10.17 -1.33
C ILE A 221 -12.48 9.18 -0.26
N THR A 222 -12.59 7.88 -0.58
CA THR A 222 -12.92 6.82 0.39
C THR A 222 -11.90 6.80 1.52
N TYR A 223 -10.62 6.84 1.18
CA TYR A 223 -9.53 6.89 2.15
C TYR A 223 -9.63 8.13 3.06
N TYR A 224 -9.76 9.33 2.48
CA TYR A 224 -9.94 10.57 3.24
C TYR A 224 -11.08 10.47 4.25
N PHE A 225 -12.25 10.01 3.79
CA PHE A 225 -13.43 9.99 4.63
C PHE A 225 -13.41 8.91 5.70
N PHE A 226 -12.77 7.76 5.42
CA PHE A 226 -12.52 6.74 6.43
C PHE A 226 -11.64 7.28 7.56
N GLU A 227 -10.55 7.97 7.22
CA GLU A 227 -9.68 8.63 8.20
C GLU A 227 -10.41 9.74 8.96
N TYR A 228 -11.31 10.47 8.31
CA TYR A 228 -12.15 11.48 8.97
C TYR A 228 -13.10 10.87 10.00
N VAL A 229 -13.77 9.76 9.68
CA VAL A 229 -14.68 9.04 10.60
C VAL A 229 -13.91 8.46 11.77
N HIS A 230 -12.78 7.86 11.52
CA HIS A 230 -11.84 7.28 12.50
C HIS A 230 -12.54 6.28 13.42
N PRO A 231 -13.02 5.12 12.90
CA PRO A 231 -13.99 4.27 13.58
C PRO A 231 -13.43 3.43 14.74
N PHE A 232 -12.13 3.31 14.89
CA PHE A 232 -11.46 2.48 15.89
C PHE A 232 -10.64 3.33 16.88
N TYR A 233 -10.22 2.75 18.01
CA TYR A 233 -9.37 3.44 18.98
C TYR A 233 -7.93 3.57 18.47
N ASP A 234 -7.39 2.52 17.83
CA ASP A 234 -6.09 2.51 17.13
C ASP A 234 -6.20 1.76 15.79
N GLY A 235 -5.17 1.84 14.95
CA GLY A 235 -5.07 1.13 13.68
C GLY A 235 -5.84 1.75 12.51
N ASN A 236 -6.51 2.88 12.67
CA ASN A 236 -7.27 3.52 11.58
C ASN A 236 -6.38 3.84 10.38
N GLY A 237 -5.27 4.54 10.57
CA GLY A 237 -4.36 4.90 9.48
C GLY A 237 -3.80 3.67 8.76
N ARG A 238 -3.42 2.62 9.50
CA ARG A 238 -2.95 1.35 8.92
C ARG A 238 -4.05 0.66 8.11
N MET A 239 -5.28 0.62 8.63
CA MET A 239 -6.43 0.06 7.92
C MET A 239 -6.80 0.88 6.69
N GLY A 240 -6.85 2.20 6.79
CA GLY A 240 -7.18 3.07 5.65
C GLY A 240 -6.19 2.90 4.51
N ARG A 241 -4.88 2.86 4.80
CA ARG A 241 -3.83 2.58 3.79
C ARG A 241 -3.97 1.17 3.22
N PHE A 242 -4.24 0.15 4.06
CA PHE A 242 -4.53 -1.20 3.57
C PHE A 242 -5.72 -1.23 2.61
N LEU A 243 -6.84 -0.57 2.94
CA LEU A 243 -8.02 -0.50 2.08
C LEU A 243 -7.69 0.15 0.72
N MET A 244 -6.96 1.26 0.73
CA MET A 244 -6.55 1.93 -0.50
C MET A 244 -5.55 1.10 -1.30
N SER A 245 -4.53 0.52 -0.65
CA SER A 245 -3.54 -0.39 -1.23
C SER A 245 -4.21 -1.59 -1.90
N SER A 246 -5.12 -2.25 -1.19
CA SER A 246 -5.93 -3.37 -1.70
C SER A 246 -6.76 -2.97 -2.92
N TYR A 247 -7.40 -1.80 -2.88
CA TYR A 247 -8.21 -1.33 -4.00
C TYR A 247 -7.37 -1.03 -5.24
N LEU A 248 -6.25 -0.29 -5.08
CA LEU A 248 -5.32 0.02 -6.18
C LEU A 248 -4.69 -1.24 -6.75
N SER A 249 -4.28 -2.20 -5.91
CA SER A 249 -3.73 -3.49 -6.35
C SER A 249 -4.66 -4.24 -7.30
N ARG A 250 -5.96 -4.24 -7.01
CA ARG A 250 -6.96 -4.95 -7.82
C ARG A 250 -7.41 -4.19 -9.06
N LYS A 251 -7.33 -2.87 -9.04
CA LYS A 251 -7.89 -2.01 -10.10
C LYS A 251 -6.85 -1.41 -11.02
N LEU A 252 -5.61 -1.35 -10.59
CA LEU A 252 -4.45 -0.96 -11.36
C LEU A 252 -3.49 -2.15 -11.50
N ASP A 253 -2.54 -2.25 -10.56
CA ASP A 253 -1.56 -3.32 -10.50
C ASP A 253 -1.06 -3.51 -9.05
N PHE A 254 -0.56 -4.70 -8.74
CA PHE A 254 -0.09 -5.05 -7.39
C PHE A 254 1.07 -4.17 -6.92
N LEU A 255 1.99 -3.81 -7.81
CA LEU A 255 3.18 -3.05 -7.45
C LEU A 255 2.82 -1.61 -7.05
N THR A 256 1.89 -0.97 -7.78
CA THR A 256 1.35 0.34 -7.39
C THR A 256 0.69 0.27 -6.01
N GLY A 257 -0.16 -0.71 -5.78
CA GLY A 257 -0.86 -0.85 -4.49
C GLY A 257 0.10 -1.13 -3.33
N LEU A 258 1.04 -2.07 -3.51
CA LEU A 258 2.00 -2.48 -2.47
C LEU A 258 3.19 -1.49 -2.29
N SER A 259 3.16 -0.33 -2.91
CA SER A 259 4.15 0.74 -2.71
C SER A 259 3.53 2.02 -2.14
N LEU A 260 2.26 1.96 -1.75
CA LEU A 260 1.52 3.15 -1.32
C LEU A 260 2.05 3.69 0.00
N SER A 261 2.17 2.86 1.02
CA SER A 261 2.57 3.30 2.37
C SER A 261 4.01 3.81 2.40
N GLU A 262 4.92 3.21 1.61
CA GLU A 262 6.29 3.72 1.46
C GLU A 262 6.28 5.14 0.86
N SER A 263 5.48 5.37 -0.17
CA SER A 263 5.38 6.69 -0.80
C SER A 263 4.68 7.72 0.10
N VAL A 264 3.66 7.31 0.86
CA VAL A 264 3.03 8.17 1.88
C VAL A 264 4.05 8.58 2.94
N LEU A 265 4.83 7.65 3.47
CA LEU A 265 5.87 7.91 4.47
C LEU A 265 6.93 8.89 3.95
N GLN A 266 7.40 8.72 2.71
CA GLN A 266 8.35 9.62 2.06
C GLN A 266 7.78 11.03 1.85
N ASN A 267 6.46 11.18 1.74
CA ASN A 267 5.77 12.45 1.53
C ASN A 267 4.92 12.87 2.75
N LYS A 268 5.26 12.40 3.96
CA LYS A 268 4.46 12.55 5.19
C LYS A 268 3.93 13.96 5.42
N SER A 269 4.77 14.98 5.33
CA SER A 269 4.38 16.37 5.58
C SER A 269 3.32 16.88 4.60
N LYS A 270 3.46 16.58 3.30
CA LYS A 270 2.45 16.96 2.29
C LYS A 270 1.14 16.21 2.49
N TYR A 271 1.24 14.93 2.84
CA TYR A 271 0.09 14.08 3.14
C TYR A 271 -0.71 14.62 4.34
N GLU A 272 -0.07 14.92 5.46
CA GLU A 272 -0.71 15.48 6.67
C GLU A 272 -1.27 16.88 6.41
N GLU A 273 -0.55 17.73 5.64
CA GLU A 273 -1.05 19.04 5.22
C GLU A 273 -2.35 18.90 4.41
N GLY A 274 -2.45 17.90 3.52
CA GLY A 274 -3.63 17.65 2.70
C GLY A 274 -4.91 17.45 3.53
N PHE A 275 -4.82 16.66 4.60
CA PHE A 275 -5.95 16.50 5.56
C PHE A 275 -6.31 17.83 6.24
N SER A 276 -5.30 18.54 6.71
CA SER A 276 -5.49 19.83 7.37
C SER A 276 -6.15 20.88 6.47
N ILE A 277 -5.79 20.91 5.19
CA ILE A 277 -6.37 21.82 4.20
C ILE A 277 -7.87 21.51 4.03
N THR A 278 -8.23 20.26 3.75
CA THR A 278 -9.62 19.88 3.49
C THR A 278 -10.51 20.08 4.72
N SER A 279 -9.99 19.80 5.93
CA SER A 279 -10.70 19.98 7.20
C SER A 279 -10.78 21.42 7.65
N HIS A 280 -10.08 22.37 7.00
CA HIS A 280 -10.09 23.78 7.39
C HIS A 280 -11.47 24.43 7.12
N PRO A 281 -12.06 25.20 8.08
CA PRO A 281 -13.41 25.75 7.94
C PRO A 281 -13.65 26.55 6.66
N LYS A 282 -12.66 27.34 6.24
CA LYS A 282 -12.77 28.17 5.03
C LYS A 282 -12.60 27.40 3.72
N ASN A 283 -12.15 26.15 3.75
CA ASN A 283 -12.09 25.30 2.55
C ASN A 283 -13.40 24.53 2.30
N ARG A 284 -14.34 24.54 3.26
CA ARG A 284 -15.73 24.04 3.10
C ARG A 284 -15.84 22.64 2.46
N GLY A 285 -14.91 21.75 2.78
CA GLY A 285 -14.93 20.38 2.26
C GLY A 285 -14.38 20.23 0.84
N ASP A 286 -13.64 21.20 0.32
CA ASP A 286 -12.92 21.09 -0.97
C ASP A 286 -11.79 20.06 -0.88
N LEU A 287 -12.01 18.88 -1.46
CA LEU A 287 -11.06 17.78 -1.55
C LEU A 287 -10.00 17.95 -2.65
N THR A 288 -10.16 18.96 -3.51
CA THR A 288 -9.31 19.09 -4.71
C THR A 288 -7.81 19.13 -4.38
N PRO A 289 -7.36 19.87 -3.34
CA PRO A 289 -5.95 19.85 -2.93
C PRO A 289 -5.49 18.50 -2.42
N PHE A 290 -6.32 17.80 -1.60
CA PHE A 290 -5.98 16.47 -1.08
C PHE A 290 -5.87 15.43 -2.21
N VAL A 291 -6.82 15.43 -3.14
CA VAL A 291 -6.77 14.54 -4.31
C VAL A 291 -5.50 14.79 -5.11
N GLY A 292 -5.13 16.05 -5.37
CA GLY A 292 -3.89 16.38 -6.06
C GLY A 292 -2.65 15.83 -5.35
N THR A 293 -2.56 15.98 -4.03
CA THR A 293 -1.48 15.41 -3.22
C THR A 293 -1.42 13.89 -3.33
N MET A 294 -2.56 13.21 -3.26
CA MET A 294 -2.59 11.74 -3.35
C MET A 294 -2.27 11.23 -4.75
N LEU A 295 -2.66 11.93 -5.82
CA LEU A 295 -2.24 11.61 -7.18
C LEU A 295 -0.71 11.72 -7.32
N GLU A 296 -0.10 12.77 -6.79
CA GLU A 296 1.38 12.91 -6.75
C GLU A 296 2.03 11.76 -5.98
N ILE A 297 1.49 11.37 -4.83
CA ILE A 297 2.00 10.25 -4.01
C ILE A 297 1.92 8.91 -4.78
N ILE A 298 0.82 8.64 -5.48
CA ILE A 298 0.68 7.43 -6.31
C ILE A 298 1.69 7.44 -7.47
N LEU A 299 1.87 8.58 -8.14
CA LEU A 299 2.89 8.71 -9.20
C LEU A 299 4.30 8.48 -8.66
N ASN A 300 4.63 9.03 -7.49
CA ASN A 300 5.93 8.82 -6.84
C ASN A 300 6.14 7.34 -6.50
N ALA A 301 5.11 6.63 -5.99
CA ALA A 301 5.16 5.19 -5.74
C ALA A 301 5.51 4.42 -7.03
N GLN A 302 4.86 4.73 -8.14
CA GLN A 302 5.11 4.10 -9.43
C GLN A 302 6.50 4.41 -10.01
N GLU A 303 6.98 5.66 -9.90
CA GLU A 303 8.31 6.03 -10.37
C GLU A 303 9.42 5.37 -9.54
N ASN A 304 9.26 5.30 -8.22
CA ASN A 304 10.17 4.57 -7.34
C ASN A 304 10.21 3.09 -7.71
N MET A 305 9.06 2.49 -7.95
CA MET A 305 8.96 1.08 -8.37
C MET A 305 9.60 0.84 -9.74
N LYS A 306 9.38 1.68 -10.73
CA LYS A 306 10.04 1.59 -12.04
C LYS A 306 11.56 1.65 -11.92
N THR A 307 12.05 2.56 -11.07
CA THR A 307 13.48 2.70 -10.77
C THR A 307 14.03 1.43 -10.12
N LYS A 308 13.32 0.87 -9.13
CA LYS A 308 13.68 -0.38 -8.44
C LYS A 308 13.74 -1.56 -9.42
N LEU A 309 12.73 -1.70 -10.27
CA LEU A 309 12.67 -2.73 -11.30
C LEU A 309 13.76 -2.59 -12.37
N GLY A 310 14.04 -1.36 -12.81
CA GLY A 310 15.10 -1.09 -13.77
C GLY A 310 16.49 -1.48 -13.26
N LYS A 311 16.80 -1.16 -11.98
CA LYS A 311 18.02 -1.58 -11.32
C LYS A 311 18.12 -3.11 -11.24
N LEU A 312 17.03 -3.75 -10.82
CA LEU A 312 16.96 -5.20 -10.70
C LEU A 312 17.18 -5.90 -12.05
N LYS A 313 16.51 -5.44 -13.11
CA LYS A 313 16.70 -5.98 -14.46
C LYS A 313 18.16 -5.83 -14.90
N SER A 314 18.77 -4.67 -14.71
CA SER A 314 20.18 -4.47 -15.03
C SER A 314 21.12 -5.42 -14.26
N GLN A 315 20.83 -5.74 -13.01
CA GLN A 315 21.60 -6.72 -12.25
C GLN A 315 21.41 -8.14 -12.80
N LEU A 316 20.17 -8.51 -13.12
CA LEU A 316 19.86 -9.82 -13.72
C LEU A 316 20.53 -9.99 -15.08
N ASP A 317 20.51 -8.97 -15.92
CA ASP A 317 21.17 -9.00 -17.24
C ASP A 317 22.69 -9.20 -17.10
N ARG A 318 23.33 -8.51 -16.14
CA ARG A 318 24.76 -8.71 -15.86
C ARG A 318 25.09 -10.12 -15.38
N VAL A 319 24.26 -10.66 -14.47
CA VAL A 319 24.40 -12.05 -14.00
C VAL A 319 24.25 -13.02 -15.15
N TRP A 320 23.26 -12.82 -16.03
CA TRP A 320 23.08 -13.70 -17.18
C TRP A 320 24.27 -13.68 -18.13
N ILE A 321 24.80 -12.50 -18.47
CA ILE A 321 25.99 -12.35 -19.31
C ILE A 321 27.19 -13.11 -18.70
N LEU A 322 27.39 -12.98 -17.39
CA LEU A 322 28.47 -13.68 -16.69
C LEU A 322 28.30 -15.20 -16.76
N ILE A 323 27.09 -15.71 -16.49
CA ILE A 323 26.78 -17.15 -16.54
C ILE A 323 26.90 -17.70 -17.98
N ASP A 324 26.46 -16.92 -18.98
CA ASP A 324 26.50 -17.34 -20.37
C ASP A 324 27.94 -17.45 -20.90
N GLY A 325 28.86 -16.65 -20.35
CA GLY A 325 30.30 -16.76 -20.63
C GLY A 325 31.01 -17.97 -20.02
N LEU A 326 30.35 -18.71 -19.09
CA LEU A 326 30.91 -19.91 -18.50
C LEU A 326 30.75 -21.14 -19.44
N ASP A 327 31.71 -22.07 -19.41
CA ASP A 327 31.62 -23.34 -20.12
C ASP A 327 30.68 -24.30 -19.38
N LEU A 328 29.38 -24.05 -19.53
CA LEU A 328 28.28 -24.77 -18.86
C LEU A 328 27.23 -25.20 -19.89
N THR A 329 26.60 -26.35 -19.62
CA THR A 329 25.42 -26.79 -20.40
C THR A 329 24.19 -25.89 -20.13
N GLY A 330 23.23 -25.88 -21.08
CA GLY A 330 22.00 -25.09 -20.93
C GLY A 330 21.31 -25.31 -19.57
N PRO A 331 21.04 -26.56 -19.13
CA PRO A 331 20.44 -26.82 -17.81
C PRO A 331 21.26 -26.29 -16.62
N GLN A 332 22.59 -26.31 -16.72
CA GLN A 332 23.45 -25.74 -15.69
C GLN A 332 23.37 -24.22 -15.63
N LYS A 333 23.39 -23.55 -16.79
CA LYS A 333 23.23 -22.09 -16.88
C LYS A 333 21.86 -21.63 -16.31
N GLU A 334 20.78 -22.27 -16.71
CA GLU A 334 19.44 -21.95 -16.25
C GLU A 334 19.30 -22.13 -14.73
N LEU A 335 19.82 -23.22 -14.18
CA LEU A 335 19.74 -23.53 -12.75
C LEU A 335 20.60 -22.56 -11.94
N LEU A 336 21.81 -22.26 -12.42
CA LEU A 336 22.69 -21.28 -11.79
C LEU A 336 22.06 -19.86 -11.81
N PHE A 337 21.37 -19.51 -12.90
CA PHE A 337 20.66 -18.24 -13.01
C PHE A 337 19.50 -18.12 -12.01
N ILE A 338 18.70 -19.19 -11.81
CA ILE A 338 17.63 -19.20 -10.81
C ILE A 338 18.18 -19.02 -9.39
N LEU A 339 19.28 -19.70 -9.05
CA LEU A 339 19.95 -19.54 -7.76
C LEU A 339 20.55 -18.14 -7.58
N SER A 340 21.08 -17.56 -8.65
CA SER A 340 21.60 -16.18 -8.64
C SER A 340 20.48 -15.16 -8.45
N GLN A 341 19.34 -15.36 -9.08
CA GLN A 341 18.14 -14.55 -8.86
C GLN A 341 17.73 -14.58 -7.39
N ASP A 342 17.72 -15.77 -6.77
CA ASP A 342 17.42 -15.90 -5.36
C ASP A 342 18.30 -14.99 -4.51
N LYS A 343 19.58 -15.02 -4.73
CA LYS A 343 20.54 -14.22 -3.96
C LYS A 343 20.40 -12.71 -4.18
N LEU A 344 20.03 -12.28 -5.39
CA LEU A 344 19.78 -10.86 -5.68
C LEU A 344 18.49 -10.33 -5.04
N PHE A 345 17.47 -11.19 -4.93
CA PHE A 345 16.18 -10.84 -4.33
C PHE A 345 16.12 -11.16 -2.83
N ASP A 346 17.01 -12.03 -2.33
CA ASP A 346 16.91 -12.53 -0.96
C ASP A 346 17.67 -11.65 0.03
N VAL A 347 16.91 -10.92 0.83
CA VAL A 347 17.44 -10.18 1.99
C VAL A 347 17.74 -11.13 3.17
N LEU A 348 17.26 -12.38 3.14
CA LEU A 348 17.45 -13.36 4.22
C LEU A 348 18.56 -14.37 3.95
N HIS A 349 19.04 -14.47 2.71
CA HIS A 349 20.02 -15.49 2.28
C HIS A 349 19.60 -16.90 2.70
N THR A 350 18.33 -17.26 2.38
CA THR A 350 17.78 -18.58 2.76
C THR A 350 18.10 -19.68 1.77
N GLY A 351 18.53 -19.31 0.56
CA GLY A 351 18.75 -20.22 -0.55
C GLY A 351 17.47 -20.85 -1.10
N VAL A 352 17.59 -21.71 -2.09
CA VAL A 352 16.46 -22.34 -2.79
C VAL A 352 16.45 -23.84 -2.55
N SER A 353 15.29 -24.38 -2.20
CA SER A 353 15.10 -25.83 -2.04
C SER A 353 14.93 -26.53 -3.39
N ASN A 354 15.26 -27.84 -3.43
CA ASN A 354 15.04 -28.66 -4.62
C ASN A 354 13.57 -28.69 -5.07
N LYS A 355 12.62 -28.52 -4.14
CA LYS A 355 11.19 -28.44 -4.46
C LYS A 355 10.89 -27.14 -5.21
N GLU A 356 11.33 -26.01 -4.70
CA GLU A 356 11.15 -24.69 -5.33
C GLU A 356 11.82 -24.64 -6.71
N LEU A 357 13.02 -25.22 -6.85
CA LEU A 357 13.69 -25.34 -8.16
C LEU A 357 12.86 -26.16 -9.15
N THR A 358 12.26 -27.26 -8.70
CA THR A 358 11.43 -28.11 -9.57
C THR A 358 10.17 -27.35 -10.01
N GLU A 359 9.55 -26.59 -9.12
CA GLU A 359 8.39 -25.74 -9.39
C GLU A 359 8.76 -24.60 -10.35
N ALA A 360 9.91 -23.94 -10.15
CA ALA A 360 10.40 -22.87 -11.00
C ALA A 360 10.59 -23.29 -12.47
N PHE A 361 10.99 -24.52 -12.70
CA PHE A 361 11.12 -25.06 -14.06
C PHE A 361 9.80 -25.52 -14.69
N GLY A 362 8.67 -25.50 -13.97
CA GLY A 362 7.35 -25.84 -14.51
C GLY A 362 7.28 -27.22 -15.19
N GLY A 363 8.09 -28.18 -14.74
CA GLY A 363 8.16 -29.52 -15.32
C GLY A 363 9.13 -29.67 -16.50
N LYS A 364 9.84 -28.61 -16.92
CA LYS A 364 10.88 -28.68 -17.99
C LYS A 364 11.98 -29.71 -17.67
N TYR A 365 12.35 -29.80 -16.39
CA TYR A 365 13.35 -30.78 -15.91
C TYR A 365 12.76 -31.66 -14.80
N LYS A 366 13.03 -32.98 -14.87
CA LYS A 366 12.70 -33.90 -13.78
C LYS A 366 13.60 -33.61 -12.56
N ARG A 367 13.09 -33.87 -11.36
CA ARG A 367 13.82 -33.68 -10.09
C ARG A 367 15.21 -34.33 -10.10
N THR A 368 15.33 -35.59 -10.63
CA THR A 368 16.59 -36.29 -10.73
C THR A 368 17.63 -35.54 -11.58
N ARG A 369 17.19 -34.85 -12.64
CA ARG A 369 18.06 -34.02 -13.48
C ARG A 369 18.54 -32.77 -12.72
N ILE A 370 17.63 -32.11 -11.96
CA ILE A 370 17.97 -30.96 -11.10
C ILE A 370 19.01 -31.38 -10.06
N ASP A 371 18.77 -32.50 -9.34
CA ASP A 371 19.67 -33.01 -8.31
C ASP A 371 21.07 -33.33 -8.88
N SER A 372 21.15 -33.97 -10.07
CA SER A 372 22.43 -34.26 -10.72
C SER A 372 23.16 -32.99 -11.17
N THR A 373 22.43 -32.02 -11.69
CA THR A 373 22.98 -30.73 -12.14
C THR A 373 23.53 -29.93 -10.96
N LEU A 374 22.80 -29.88 -9.83
CA LEU A 374 23.26 -29.21 -8.59
C LEU A 374 24.56 -29.83 -8.08
N LYS A 375 24.66 -31.16 -8.02
CA LYS A 375 25.91 -31.84 -7.62
C LYS A 375 27.09 -31.48 -8.51
N THR A 376 26.87 -31.39 -9.83
CA THR A 376 27.91 -30.96 -10.77
C THR A 376 28.35 -29.53 -10.51
N LEU A 377 27.40 -28.60 -10.33
CA LEU A 377 27.69 -27.20 -10.03
C LEU A 377 28.35 -27.01 -8.66
N GLU A 378 27.99 -27.85 -7.67
CA GLU A 378 28.65 -27.90 -6.35
C GLU A 378 30.10 -28.36 -6.48
N GLY A 379 30.36 -29.42 -7.26
CA GLY A 379 31.72 -29.89 -7.57
C GLY A 379 32.57 -28.86 -8.30
N MET A 380 31.96 -27.94 -9.06
CA MET A 380 32.63 -26.81 -9.71
C MET A 380 32.82 -25.60 -8.78
N GLY A 381 32.29 -25.64 -7.55
CA GLY A 381 32.33 -24.52 -6.61
C GLY A 381 31.41 -23.32 -6.96
N LEU A 382 30.48 -23.51 -7.91
CA LEU A 382 29.55 -22.46 -8.36
C LEU A 382 28.32 -22.36 -7.47
N VAL A 383 27.95 -23.45 -6.77
CA VAL A 383 26.86 -23.45 -5.77
C VAL A 383 27.33 -24.13 -4.49
N THR A 384 26.67 -23.81 -3.39
CA THR A 384 26.93 -24.36 -2.05
C THR A 384 25.67 -24.92 -1.47
N LYS A 385 25.72 -26.13 -0.92
CA LYS A 385 24.66 -26.73 -0.16
C LYS A 385 24.66 -26.15 1.27
N VAL A 386 23.64 -25.37 1.63
CA VAL A 386 23.57 -24.66 2.92
C VAL A 386 22.72 -25.39 3.96
N LYS A 387 21.85 -26.33 3.51
CA LYS A 387 21.02 -27.14 4.41
C LYS A 387 20.78 -28.52 3.82
N SER A 388 20.69 -29.54 4.69
CA SER A 388 20.52 -30.93 4.29
C SER A 388 19.07 -31.45 4.42
N SER A 389 18.23 -30.84 5.24
CA SER A 389 16.83 -31.23 5.40
C SER A 389 15.94 -30.00 5.75
N PRO A 390 15.10 -29.52 4.81
CA PRO A 390 15.16 -29.84 3.37
C PRO A 390 16.51 -29.47 2.76
N VAL A 391 16.84 -30.07 1.61
CA VAL A 391 18.06 -29.70 0.89
C VAL A 391 17.91 -28.35 0.27
N ILE A 392 18.80 -27.41 0.62
CA ILE A 392 18.82 -26.03 0.14
C ILE A 392 20.19 -25.71 -0.45
N TYR A 393 20.19 -25.04 -1.60
CA TYR A 393 21.39 -24.57 -2.27
C TYR A 393 21.39 -23.04 -2.42
N GLU A 394 22.58 -22.46 -2.38
CA GLU A 394 22.84 -21.07 -2.73
C GLU A 394 23.91 -20.97 -3.83
N VAL A 395 23.85 -19.91 -4.61
CA VAL A 395 24.96 -19.57 -5.50
C VAL A 395 26.17 -19.14 -4.69
N SER A 396 27.36 -19.55 -5.16
CA SER A 396 28.62 -19.13 -4.53
C SER A 396 28.78 -17.61 -4.52
N SER A 397 29.15 -17.05 -3.36
CA SER A 397 29.35 -15.61 -3.21
C SER A 397 30.42 -15.05 -4.15
N ASN A 398 31.37 -15.89 -4.59
CA ASN A 398 32.43 -15.48 -5.51
C ASN A 398 31.92 -15.20 -6.93
N LEU A 399 30.78 -15.79 -7.33
CA LEU A 399 30.20 -15.59 -8.67
C LEU A 399 29.50 -14.22 -8.80
N ILE A 400 28.98 -13.66 -7.70
CA ILE A 400 28.16 -12.46 -7.72
C ILE A 400 28.82 -11.29 -6.97
N LYS A 401 30.12 -11.39 -6.65
CA LYS A 401 30.84 -10.39 -5.84
C LYS A 401 30.88 -9.00 -6.46
N ASP A 402 30.81 -8.90 -7.78
CA ASP A 402 31.00 -7.66 -8.54
C ASP A 402 29.72 -7.16 -9.25
N ILE A 403 28.54 -7.68 -8.85
CA ILE A 403 27.22 -7.34 -9.40
C ILE A 403 26.41 -6.53 -8.42
#